data_e9e3a65532fc64e93815ccfa61cc82d3
#
_entry.id   e9e3a65532fc64e93815ccfa61cc82d3
#
_cell.length_a   1.000
_cell.length_b   1.000
_cell.length_c   1.000
_cell.angle_alpha   90.00
_cell.angle_beta   90.00
_cell.angle_gamma   90.00
#
_symmetry.space_group_name_H-M   'P 1'
#
loop_
_entity.id
_entity.type
_entity.pdbx_description
1 polymer ?
#
loop_
_entity_poly.entity_id
_entity_poly.type
_entity_poly.pdbx_seq_one_letter_code
_entity_poly.pdbx_strand_id
1 'polypeptide(L)'
;MQIILLDEARFDQFAVSHPNHNYYQTSNYGRLMTKHGHNAYYLGLAADDGEIKAATLIIVKNDSKEKRKMGYAPRGFLIDWNNDDLVKEFTEKLKDFLSKRNFTYVKVDPMVVYKEHNIDGSEKTLSDSNQSLVQKLQGLGYIHMGFNNGMEA
;
A
#
# COMPACT_ATOMS: atom_id res chain seq x y z
N MET A 1 -16.11 -0.72 8.25
CA MET A 1 -14.87 -1.53 8.20
C MET A 1 -13.78 -0.89 9.04
N GLN A 2 -12.83 -1.66 9.52
CA GLN A 2 -11.75 -1.14 10.36
C GLN A 2 -10.42 -1.79 10.02
N ILE A 3 -9.33 -1.09 10.30
CA ILE A 3 -7.97 -1.62 10.14
C ILE A 3 -7.65 -2.50 11.34
N ILE A 4 -7.17 -3.72 11.05
CA ILE A 4 -6.73 -4.67 12.06
C ILE A 4 -5.33 -5.17 11.74
N LEU A 5 -4.61 -5.60 12.78
CA LEU A 5 -3.36 -6.32 12.63
C LEU A 5 -3.66 -7.75 12.20
N LEU A 6 -2.93 -8.22 11.20
CA LEU A 6 -3.03 -9.60 10.72
C LEU A 6 -1.80 -10.38 11.17
N ASP A 7 -1.97 -11.68 11.45
CA ASP A 7 -0.82 -12.55 11.54
C ASP A 7 -0.28 -12.88 10.15
N GLU A 8 0.92 -13.42 10.08
CA GLU A 8 1.58 -13.71 8.80
C GLU A 8 0.76 -14.66 7.93
N ALA A 9 0.18 -15.70 8.53
CA ALA A 9 -0.57 -16.72 7.80
C ALA A 9 -1.82 -16.11 7.15
N ARG A 10 -2.56 -15.30 7.89
CA ARG A 10 -3.78 -14.66 7.39
C ARG A 10 -3.46 -13.63 6.32
N PHE A 11 -2.38 -12.87 6.50
CA PHE A 11 -1.92 -11.92 5.48
C PHE A 11 -1.55 -12.65 4.19
N ASP A 12 -0.73 -13.70 4.28
CA ASP A 12 -0.30 -14.45 3.09
C ASP A 12 -1.47 -15.11 2.39
N GLN A 13 -2.45 -15.61 3.12
CA GLN A 13 -3.66 -16.20 2.54
C GLN A 13 -4.41 -15.18 1.68
N PHE A 14 -4.58 -13.97 2.20
CA PHE A 14 -5.21 -12.89 1.43
C PHE A 14 -4.32 -12.47 0.26
N ALA A 15 -3.03 -12.30 0.50
CA ALA A 15 -2.08 -11.81 -0.50
C ALA A 15 -2.01 -12.73 -1.71
N VAL A 16 -1.89 -14.03 -1.49
CA VAL A 16 -1.72 -14.99 -2.59
C VAL A 16 -2.95 -15.07 -3.50
N SER A 17 -4.13 -14.79 -2.96
CA SER A 17 -5.38 -14.82 -3.73
C SER A 17 -5.69 -13.49 -4.42
N HIS A 18 -4.95 -12.42 -4.10
CA HIS A 18 -5.24 -11.10 -4.65
C HIS A 18 -4.63 -10.94 -6.05
N PRO A 19 -5.35 -10.30 -6.99
CA PRO A 19 -4.82 -10.07 -8.35
C PRO A 19 -3.50 -9.30 -8.39
N ASN A 20 -3.25 -8.44 -7.42
CA ASN A 20 -2.03 -7.64 -7.34
C ASN A 20 -0.93 -8.30 -6.51
N HIS A 21 -1.03 -9.60 -6.25
CA HIS A 21 -0.04 -10.31 -5.43
C HIS A 21 1.37 -10.16 -6.04
N ASN A 22 2.36 -10.04 -5.17
CA ASN A 22 3.76 -9.89 -5.56
C ASN A 22 4.66 -10.24 -4.38
N TYR A 23 5.95 -10.49 -4.67
CA TYR A 23 6.90 -10.91 -3.66
C TYR A 23 7.03 -9.90 -2.51
N TYR A 24 6.97 -8.60 -2.79
CA TYR A 24 7.16 -7.55 -1.79
C TYR A 24 6.00 -7.43 -0.81
N GLN A 25 4.86 -8.00 -1.14
CA GLN A 25 3.69 -8.07 -0.25
C GLN A 25 3.50 -9.50 0.22
N THR A 26 4.50 -10.04 0.91
CA THR A 26 4.50 -11.39 1.49
C THR A 26 5.18 -11.39 2.85
N SER A 27 4.87 -12.39 3.68
CA SER A 27 5.58 -12.57 4.95
C SER A 27 7.05 -12.93 4.74
N ASN A 28 7.40 -13.57 3.63
CA ASN A 28 8.80 -13.84 3.29
C ASN A 28 9.61 -12.55 3.18
N TYR A 29 9.08 -11.56 2.50
CA TYR A 29 9.73 -10.25 2.40
C TYR A 29 9.75 -9.54 3.75
N GLY A 30 8.67 -9.58 4.49
CA GLY A 30 8.59 -9.00 5.83
C GLY A 30 9.65 -9.57 6.77
N ARG A 31 9.82 -10.88 6.77
CA ARG A 31 10.86 -11.54 7.57
C ARG A 31 12.28 -11.16 7.13
N LEU A 32 12.51 -11.05 5.81
CA LEU A 32 13.79 -10.59 5.28
C LEU A 32 14.13 -9.20 5.83
N MET A 33 13.17 -8.28 5.77
CA MET A 33 13.39 -6.92 6.26
C MET A 33 13.55 -6.87 7.78
N THR A 34 12.89 -7.74 8.51
CA THR A 34 13.08 -7.85 9.97
C THR A 34 14.50 -8.28 10.31
N LYS A 35 15.09 -9.16 9.53
CA LYS A 35 16.50 -9.56 9.70
C LYS A 35 17.46 -8.40 9.45
N HIS A 36 17.06 -7.40 8.67
CA HIS A 36 17.85 -6.21 8.40
C HIS A 36 17.56 -5.05 9.37
N GLY A 37 16.88 -5.31 10.48
CA GLY A 37 16.66 -4.32 11.53
C GLY A 37 15.40 -3.48 11.39
N HIS A 38 14.52 -3.83 10.46
CA HIS A 38 13.22 -3.15 10.30
C HIS A 38 12.13 -3.93 11.02
N ASN A 39 11.01 -3.27 11.28
CA ASN A 39 9.79 -3.94 11.73
C ASN A 39 8.84 -4.14 10.55
N ALA A 40 7.95 -5.11 10.66
CA ALA A 40 6.95 -5.40 9.65
C ALA A 40 5.57 -5.40 10.28
N TYR A 41 4.65 -4.62 9.70
CA TYR A 41 3.25 -4.59 10.10
C TYR A 41 2.42 -5.17 8.96
N TYR A 42 1.58 -6.14 9.29
CA TYR A 42 0.62 -6.72 8.35
C TYR A 42 -0.76 -6.20 8.73
N LEU A 43 -1.34 -5.38 7.88
CA LEU A 43 -2.58 -4.67 8.17
C LEU A 43 -3.65 -5.07 7.16
N GLY A 44 -4.88 -5.22 7.64
CA GLY A 44 -6.02 -5.50 6.80
C GLY A 44 -7.20 -4.61 7.12
N LEU A 45 -7.97 -4.27 6.11
CA LEU A 45 -9.27 -3.63 6.28
C LEU A 45 -10.32 -4.71 6.36
N ALA A 46 -10.90 -4.89 7.55
CA ALA A 46 -11.86 -5.95 7.81
C ALA A 46 -13.29 -5.39 7.83
N ALA A 47 -14.18 -6.09 7.16
CA ALA A 47 -15.62 -5.85 7.24
C ALA A 47 -16.16 -6.38 8.58
N ASP A 48 -17.42 -6.05 8.89
CA ASP A 48 -18.05 -6.42 10.17
C ASP A 48 -18.10 -7.94 10.37
N ASP A 49 -18.18 -8.71 9.28
CA ASP A 49 -18.16 -10.17 9.32
C ASP A 49 -16.74 -10.76 9.42
N GLY A 50 -15.71 -9.92 9.47
CA GLY A 50 -14.32 -10.33 9.56
C GLY A 50 -13.64 -10.56 8.21
N GLU A 51 -14.35 -10.44 7.09
CA GLU A 51 -13.76 -10.61 5.78
C GLU A 51 -12.77 -9.47 5.47
N ILE A 52 -11.59 -9.84 4.98
CA ILE A 52 -10.57 -8.86 4.61
C ILE A 52 -10.85 -8.37 3.19
N LYS A 53 -10.99 -7.05 3.05
CA LYS A 53 -11.28 -6.39 1.78
C LYS A 53 -10.06 -5.80 1.10
N ALA A 54 -9.06 -5.43 1.88
CA ALA A 54 -7.79 -4.90 1.41
C ALA A 54 -6.74 -5.15 2.46
N ALA A 55 -5.48 -5.20 2.06
CA ALA A 55 -4.39 -5.43 3.01
C ALA A 55 -3.09 -4.81 2.52
N THR A 56 -2.15 -4.65 3.42
CA THR A 56 -0.80 -4.22 3.08
C THR A 56 0.20 -4.70 4.11
N LEU A 57 1.39 -5.05 3.64
CA LEU A 57 2.58 -5.11 4.46
C LEU A 57 3.20 -3.72 4.47
N ILE A 58 3.53 -3.23 5.65
CA ILE A 58 4.27 -1.98 5.82
C ILE A 58 5.58 -2.30 6.53
N ILE A 59 6.68 -1.98 5.89
CA ILE A 59 8.00 -2.05 6.48
C ILE A 59 8.23 -0.76 7.28
N VAL A 60 8.60 -0.90 8.54
CA VAL A 60 8.68 0.23 9.45
C VAL A 60 10.13 0.50 9.81
N LYS A 61 10.55 1.74 9.58
CA LYS A 61 11.82 2.27 10.02
C LYS A 61 11.58 3.25 11.16
N ASN A 62 12.23 3.02 12.29
CA ASN A 62 12.11 3.90 13.44
C ASN A 62 13.14 5.03 13.37
N ASP A 63 12.70 6.26 13.65
CA ASP A 63 13.62 7.34 13.96
C ASP A 63 13.88 7.31 15.48
N SER A 64 15.06 6.89 15.86
CA SER A 64 15.42 6.72 17.26
C SER A 64 15.50 8.05 18.04
N LYS A 65 15.72 9.16 17.35
CA LYS A 65 15.85 10.49 18.01
C LYS A 65 14.49 11.08 18.38
N GLU A 66 13.48 10.91 17.53
CA GLU A 66 12.18 11.54 17.70
C GLU A 66 11.08 10.55 18.08
N LYS A 67 11.39 9.25 18.19
CA LYS A 67 10.44 8.18 18.45
C LYS A 67 9.29 8.13 17.44
N ARG A 68 9.57 8.58 16.22
CA ARG A 68 8.62 8.56 15.10
C ARG A 68 8.91 7.37 14.20
N LYS A 69 7.90 6.95 13.49
CA LYS A 69 7.99 5.83 12.55
C LYS A 69 7.75 6.32 11.14
N MET A 70 8.51 5.74 10.21
CA MET A 70 8.30 5.92 8.78
C MET A 70 7.96 4.57 8.19
N GLY A 71 6.90 4.52 7.40
CA GLY A 71 6.45 3.28 6.78
C GLY A 71 6.71 3.25 5.28
N TYR A 72 6.91 2.05 4.76
CA TYR A 72 7.02 1.82 3.33
C TYR A 72 6.22 0.57 2.96
N ALA A 73 5.31 0.71 2.01
CA ALA A 73 4.51 -0.37 1.45
C ALA A 73 5.00 -0.65 0.02
N PRO A 74 6.07 -1.45 -0.14
CA PRO A 74 6.62 -1.70 -1.48
C PRO A 74 5.63 -2.51 -2.29
N ARG A 75 5.32 -2.04 -3.50
CA ARG A 75 4.34 -2.65 -4.40
C ARG A 75 2.97 -2.88 -3.76
N GLY A 76 2.63 -2.13 -2.70
CA GLY A 76 1.31 -2.11 -2.07
C GLY A 76 0.41 -1.06 -2.73
N PHE A 77 -0.79 -0.98 -2.36
CA PHE A 77 -1.48 -1.90 -1.45
C PHE A 77 -2.06 -3.09 -2.22
N LEU A 78 -2.45 -4.14 -1.49
CA LEU A 78 -3.24 -5.23 -2.04
C LEU A 78 -4.72 -4.81 -1.98
N ILE A 79 -5.15 -4.09 -2.99
CA ILE A 79 -6.48 -3.48 -3.06
C ILE A 79 -6.91 -3.38 -4.54
N ASP A 80 -8.21 -3.39 -4.76
CA ASP A 80 -8.74 -3.05 -6.09
C ASP A 80 -8.68 -1.53 -6.27
N TRP A 81 -7.67 -1.07 -6.97
CA TRP A 81 -7.44 0.36 -7.20
C TRP A 81 -8.56 1.03 -8.01
N ASN A 82 -9.41 0.25 -8.69
CA ASN A 82 -10.54 0.76 -9.46
C ASN A 82 -11.79 0.96 -8.59
N ASN A 83 -11.80 0.43 -7.38
CA ASN A 83 -12.89 0.64 -6.44
C ASN A 83 -12.63 1.90 -5.61
N ASP A 84 -13.15 3.03 -6.07
CA ASP A 84 -12.87 4.34 -5.49
C ASP A 84 -13.28 4.42 -4.02
N ASP A 85 -14.44 3.88 -3.67
CA ASP A 85 -14.93 3.90 -2.29
C ASP A 85 -14.02 3.08 -1.36
N LEU A 86 -13.57 1.93 -1.83
CA LEU A 86 -12.67 1.07 -1.06
C LEU A 86 -11.31 1.75 -0.87
N VAL A 87 -10.76 2.35 -1.91
CA VAL A 87 -9.47 3.06 -1.84
C VAL A 87 -9.57 4.23 -0.86
N LYS A 88 -10.65 4.99 -0.92
CA LYS A 88 -10.88 6.11 -0.02
C LYS A 88 -10.98 5.63 1.43
N GLU A 89 -11.80 4.63 1.70
CA GLU A 89 -11.98 4.11 3.05
C GLU A 89 -10.68 3.52 3.60
N PHE A 90 -9.97 2.74 2.79
CA PHE A 90 -8.69 2.16 3.20
C PHE A 90 -7.67 3.26 3.55
N THR A 91 -7.57 4.28 2.71
CA THR A 91 -6.65 5.41 2.92
C THR A 91 -6.98 6.15 4.21
N GLU A 92 -8.24 6.49 4.43
CA GLU A 92 -8.66 7.25 5.62
C GLU A 92 -8.47 6.45 6.90
N LYS A 93 -8.89 5.18 6.90
CA LYS A 93 -8.73 4.30 8.05
C LYS A 93 -7.27 3.99 8.35
N LEU A 94 -6.47 3.79 7.32
CA LEU A 94 -5.05 3.55 7.48
C LEU A 94 -4.32 4.77 8.05
N LYS A 95 -4.62 5.96 7.56
CA LYS A 95 -4.07 7.21 8.11
C LYS A 95 -4.39 7.35 9.59
N ASP A 96 -5.63 7.12 9.97
CA ASP A 96 -6.05 7.20 11.37
C ASP A 96 -5.32 6.17 12.23
N PHE A 97 -5.23 4.93 11.76
CA PHE A 97 -4.54 3.85 12.48
C PHE A 97 -3.06 4.18 12.69
N LEU A 98 -2.39 4.67 11.66
CA LEU A 98 -0.96 4.96 11.71
C LEU A 98 -0.65 6.23 12.50
N SER A 99 -1.50 7.26 12.41
CA SER A 99 -1.29 8.49 13.16
C SER A 99 -1.33 8.26 14.67
N LYS A 100 -2.17 7.35 15.13
CA LYS A 100 -2.27 6.96 16.55
C LYS A 100 -1.04 6.19 17.03
N ARG A 101 -0.16 5.76 16.12
CA ARG A 101 1.04 4.97 16.41
C ARG A 101 2.32 5.70 16.10
N ASN A 102 2.26 7.04 16.03
CA ASN A 102 3.43 7.91 15.82
C ASN A 102 4.11 7.75 14.46
N PHE A 103 3.34 7.38 13.43
CA PHE A 103 3.88 7.40 12.08
C PHE A 103 3.89 8.83 11.53
N THR A 104 5.01 9.20 10.92
CA THR A 104 5.15 10.50 10.25
C THR A 104 4.57 10.45 8.86
N TYR A 105 4.85 9.36 8.12
CA TYR A 105 4.32 9.14 6.78
C TYR A 105 4.43 7.67 6.39
N VAL A 106 3.72 7.31 5.34
CA VAL A 106 3.85 6.01 4.68
C VAL A 106 4.07 6.25 3.20
N LYS A 107 5.13 5.69 2.68
CA LYS A 107 5.42 5.68 1.24
C LYS A 107 4.79 4.46 0.61
N VAL A 108 4.06 4.65 -0.47
CA VAL A 108 3.43 3.58 -1.23
C VAL A 108 4.00 3.57 -2.65
N ASP A 109 4.33 2.39 -3.13
CA ASP A 109 4.82 2.18 -4.48
C ASP A 109 3.89 1.18 -5.18
N PRO A 110 2.72 1.64 -5.69
CA PRO A 110 1.71 0.74 -6.23
C PRO A 110 2.18 0.03 -7.50
N MET A 111 1.72 -1.22 -7.67
CA MET A 111 1.92 -1.97 -8.91
C MET A 111 0.87 -1.57 -9.95
N VAL A 112 0.95 -0.34 -10.43
CA VAL A 112 0.10 0.16 -11.51
C VAL A 112 0.97 0.74 -12.62
N VAL A 113 0.53 0.54 -13.85
CA VAL A 113 1.22 1.14 -14.99
C VAL A 113 0.69 2.56 -15.16
N TYR A 114 1.56 3.56 -14.99
CA TYR A 114 1.17 4.95 -15.14
C TYR A 114 0.93 5.30 -16.60
N LYS A 115 1.87 4.94 -17.47
CA LYS A 115 1.76 5.11 -18.91
C LYS A 115 2.31 3.88 -19.61
N GLU A 116 1.57 3.35 -20.57
CA GLU A 116 2.04 2.36 -21.50
C GLU A 116 2.21 3.00 -22.86
N HIS A 117 3.23 2.53 -23.60
CA HIS A 117 3.48 3.00 -24.96
C HIS A 117 3.44 1.82 -25.90
N ASN A 118 2.92 2.06 -27.11
CA ASN A 118 3.02 1.12 -28.20
C ASN A 118 4.46 1.10 -28.73
N ILE A 119 4.76 0.12 -29.57
CA ILE A 119 6.11 -0.03 -30.15
C ILE A 119 6.54 1.24 -30.91
N ASP A 120 5.59 1.97 -31.49
CA ASP A 120 5.85 3.21 -32.22
C ASP A 120 6.00 4.45 -31.32
N GLY A 121 5.92 4.27 -29.99
CA GLY A 121 6.06 5.34 -29.02
C GLY A 121 4.76 6.05 -28.65
N SER A 122 3.63 5.73 -29.29
CA SER A 122 2.34 6.32 -28.92
C SER A 122 1.81 5.72 -27.59
N GLU A 123 1.07 6.52 -26.84
CA GLU A 123 0.49 6.06 -25.58
C GLU A 123 -0.68 5.11 -25.82
N LYS A 124 -0.76 4.05 -25.02
CA LYS A 124 -1.90 3.15 -25.04
C LYS A 124 -3.08 3.77 -24.28
N THR A 125 -4.28 3.50 -24.75
CA THR A 125 -5.51 4.03 -24.15
C THR A 125 -5.69 3.60 -22.69
N LEU A 126 -5.20 2.43 -22.31
CA LEU A 126 -5.31 1.92 -20.94
C LEU A 126 -4.51 2.74 -19.92
N SER A 127 -3.50 3.48 -20.36
CA SER A 127 -2.71 4.31 -19.43
C SER A 127 -3.50 5.52 -18.91
N ASP A 128 -4.55 5.94 -19.57
CA ASP A 128 -5.41 7.04 -19.11
C ASP A 128 -6.07 6.70 -17.76
N SER A 129 -6.49 5.45 -17.56
CA SER A 129 -7.08 5.02 -16.28
C SER A 129 -6.07 5.07 -15.13
N ASN A 130 -4.80 4.79 -15.39
CA ASN A 130 -3.75 4.88 -14.38
C ASN A 130 -3.36 6.31 -14.06
N GLN A 131 -3.40 7.21 -15.04
CA GLN A 131 -3.24 8.65 -14.78
C GLN A 131 -4.39 9.18 -13.92
N SER A 132 -5.61 8.73 -14.20
CA SER A 132 -6.78 9.06 -13.40
C SER A 132 -6.61 8.55 -11.95
N LEU A 133 -6.03 7.37 -11.75
CA LEU A 133 -5.74 6.84 -10.42
C LEU A 133 -4.76 7.73 -9.67
N VAL A 134 -3.69 8.20 -10.31
CA VAL A 134 -2.74 9.12 -9.69
C VAL A 134 -3.46 10.39 -9.21
N GLN A 135 -4.32 10.95 -10.03
CA GLN A 135 -5.11 12.14 -9.65
C GLN A 135 -6.03 11.86 -8.46
N LYS A 136 -6.69 10.69 -8.44
CA LYS A 136 -7.55 10.30 -7.32
C LYS A 136 -6.76 10.17 -6.03
N LEU A 137 -5.59 9.55 -6.09
CA LEU A 137 -4.73 9.39 -4.91
C LEU A 137 -4.24 10.75 -4.40
N GLN A 138 -3.88 11.67 -5.29
CA GLN A 138 -3.50 13.03 -4.91
C GLN A 138 -4.67 13.74 -4.22
N GLY A 139 -5.89 13.55 -4.68
CA GLY A 139 -7.09 14.08 -4.03
C GLY A 139 -7.34 13.52 -2.63
N LEU A 140 -6.82 12.34 -2.32
CA LEU A 140 -6.89 11.71 -0.99
C LEU A 140 -5.71 12.09 -0.09
N GLY A 141 -4.83 12.96 -0.55
CA GLY A 141 -3.69 13.45 0.23
C GLY A 141 -2.36 12.76 -0.06
N TYR A 142 -2.31 11.86 -1.04
CA TYR A 142 -1.04 11.31 -1.48
C TYR A 142 -0.26 12.34 -2.30
N ILE A 143 1.06 12.33 -2.14
CA ILE A 143 1.97 13.18 -2.88
C ILE A 143 2.73 12.31 -3.86
N HIS A 144 2.66 12.64 -5.15
CA HIS A 144 3.38 11.89 -6.17
C HIS A 144 4.85 12.26 -6.15
N MET A 145 5.71 11.26 -5.87
CA MET A 145 7.16 11.44 -5.75
C MET A 145 7.92 11.15 -7.05
N GLY A 146 7.19 10.96 -8.16
CA GLY A 146 7.75 10.49 -9.41
C GLY A 146 7.59 8.97 -9.55
N PHE A 147 7.77 8.46 -10.76
CA PHE A 147 7.43 7.05 -11.06
C PHE A 147 8.38 6.05 -10.41
N ASN A 148 9.58 6.47 -10.03
CA ASN A 148 10.57 5.61 -9.39
C ASN A 148 10.51 5.70 -7.86
N ASN A 149 9.77 6.65 -7.30
CA ASN A 149 9.74 6.93 -5.87
C ASN A 149 8.40 6.61 -5.20
N GLY A 150 7.37 6.26 -5.98
CA GLY A 150 6.07 5.90 -5.43
C GLY A 150 5.24 7.09 -4.95
N MET A 151 4.32 6.82 -4.04
CA MET A 151 3.38 7.80 -3.48
C MET A 151 3.54 7.88 -1.96
N GLU A 152 3.32 9.07 -1.40
CA GLU A 152 3.31 9.29 0.05
C GLU A 152 1.92 9.79 0.48
N ALA A 153 1.55 9.42 1.69
CA ALA A 153 0.31 9.87 2.31
C ALA A 153 0.60 10.85 3.46
#